data_2996ea599e4d9c6366f4092ed43a6019
#
_entry.id   2996ea599e4d9c6366f4092ed43a6019
#
_cell.length_a   1.000
_cell.length_b   1.000
_cell.length_c   1.000
_cell.angle_alpha   90.00
_cell.angle_beta   90.00
_cell.angle_gamma   90.00
#
_symmetry.space_group_name_H-M   'P 1'
#
loop_
_entity.id
_entity.type
_entity.pdbx_description
1 polymer ?
#
loop_
_entity_poly.entity_id
_entity_poly.type
_entity_poly.pdbx_seq_one_letter_code
_entity_poly.pdbx_strand_id
1 'polypeptide(L)'
;MNSIAYRTSFIVGCFILGSTMFGACSKNGASDDKPPSFAEDQQPKATYFKIKKVDVGATINPTMAAAGKEVFELKCTACHKFDERYVGPALGKVTERRTPEYIMNMILDTETMIENDDTVKCLLQEFMMKMPNQSVDEKEARSVLEHLRQHAATGK
;
A
#
# COMPACT_ATOMS: atom_id res chain seq x y z
N MET A 1 -2.01 -17.64 68.17
CA MET A 1 -0.63 -17.52 68.65
C MET A 1 0.22 -18.40 67.76
N ASN A 2 0.90 -17.84 66.85
CA ASN A 2 2.25 -18.11 66.32
C ASN A 2 2.45 -17.38 64.98
N SER A 3 3.16 -16.31 65.09
CA SER A 3 3.66 -15.53 63.97
C SER A 3 4.80 -16.29 63.29
N ILE A 4 4.74 -16.46 61.98
CA ILE A 4 5.89 -16.86 61.16
C ILE A 4 6.17 -15.75 60.13
N ALA A 5 7.21 -15.00 60.39
CA ALA A 5 7.74 -14.00 59.49
C ALA A 5 8.52 -14.68 58.34
N TYR A 6 8.18 -14.42 57.08
CA TYR A 6 8.97 -14.79 55.92
C TYR A 6 9.80 -13.60 55.46
N ARG A 7 11.12 -13.79 55.53
CA ARG A 7 12.16 -12.89 55.04
C ARG A 7 12.13 -12.92 53.51
N THR A 8 11.88 -11.77 52.92
CA THR A 8 12.07 -11.52 51.50
C THR A 8 13.55 -11.47 51.14
N SER A 9 13.98 -12.40 50.33
CA SER A 9 15.31 -12.42 49.72
C SER A 9 15.27 -11.68 48.39
N PHE A 10 15.96 -10.53 48.30
CA PHE A 10 16.14 -9.77 47.06
C PHE A 10 17.15 -10.51 46.17
N ILE A 11 16.66 -11.02 45.05
CA ILE A 11 17.53 -11.48 43.96
C ILE A 11 17.59 -10.33 42.94
N VAL A 12 18.73 -9.66 42.89
CA VAL A 12 19.07 -8.71 41.85
C VAL A 12 19.44 -9.50 40.60
N GLY A 13 18.49 -9.61 39.68
CA GLY A 13 18.72 -10.17 38.35
C GLY A 13 19.13 -9.10 37.36
N CYS A 14 20.36 -9.20 36.91
CA CYS A 14 20.96 -8.33 35.88
C CYS A 14 20.31 -8.64 34.53
N PHE A 15 19.37 -7.77 34.07
CA PHE A 15 18.81 -7.86 32.72
C PHE A 15 19.74 -7.19 31.73
N ILE A 16 20.41 -8.01 30.94
CA ILE A 16 21.16 -7.58 29.76
C ILE A 16 20.15 -7.18 28.69
N LEU A 17 20.06 -5.87 28.40
CA LEU A 17 19.28 -5.32 27.27
C LEU A 17 19.95 -5.71 25.95
N GLY A 18 19.48 -6.78 25.35
CA GLY A 18 19.70 -7.08 23.94
C GLY A 18 18.74 -6.25 23.08
N SER A 19 19.23 -5.12 22.56
CA SER A 19 18.47 -4.29 21.61
C SER A 19 18.49 -4.95 20.24
N THR A 20 17.47 -5.75 19.93
CA THR A 20 17.23 -6.23 18.56
C THR A 20 16.40 -5.18 17.83
N MET A 21 17.07 -4.44 16.95
CA MET A 21 16.37 -3.58 15.98
C MET A 21 15.67 -4.45 14.94
N PHE A 22 14.45 -4.86 15.25
CA PHE A 22 13.51 -5.29 14.22
C PHE A 22 12.90 -4.04 13.59
N GLY A 23 13.24 -3.78 12.33
CA GLY A 23 12.56 -2.81 11.50
C GLY A 23 11.10 -3.22 11.34
N ALA A 24 10.24 -2.70 12.19
CA ALA A 24 8.82 -3.01 12.16
C ALA A 24 8.16 -2.26 11.01
N CYS A 25 7.55 -2.99 10.08
CA CYS A 25 6.44 -2.46 9.30
C CYS A 25 5.33 -2.08 10.30
N SER A 26 5.29 -0.81 10.69
CA SER A 26 4.39 -0.33 11.73
C SER A 26 2.94 -0.56 11.33
N LYS A 27 2.29 -1.50 12.00
CA LYS A 27 0.83 -1.62 11.99
C LYS A 27 0.30 -0.53 12.93
N ASN A 28 0.08 0.66 12.42
CA ASN A 28 -0.74 1.63 13.14
C ASN A 28 -2.16 1.10 13.18
N GLY A 29 -2.57 0.74 14.40
CA GLY A 29 -3.84 0.11 14.69
C GLY A 29 -5.02 0.95 14.22
N ALA A 30 -6.05 0.23 13.82
CA ALA A 30 -7.35 0.76 13.49
C ALA A 30 -7.95 1.48 14.70
N SER A 31 -8.13 2.78 14.58
CA SER A 31 -9.19 3.56 15.21
C SER A 31 -9.17 4.97 14.65
N ASP A 32 -10.33 5.38 14.18
CA ASP A 32 -10.77 6.68 13.66
C ASP A 32 -10.79 6.82 12.14
N ASP A 33 -12.02 6.98 11.66
CA ASP A 33 -12.51 7.14 10.29
C ASP A 33 -12.06 8.44 9.59
N LYS A 34 -10.83 8.86 9.77
CA LYS A 34 -10.25 9.91 8.95
C LYS A 34 -9.07 9.30 8.18
N PRO A 35 -9.15 9.20 6.84
CA PRO A 35 -7.98 8.79 6.08
C PRO A 35 -6.85 9.75 6.43
N PRO A 36 -5.64 9.23 6.74
CA PRO A 36 -4.49 10.10 6.94
C PRO A 36 -4.34 10.94 5.67
N SER A 37 -4.42 12.26 5.82
CA SER A 37 -4.03 13.17 4.76
C SER A 37 -2.55 12.91 4.53
N PHE A 38 -2.21 12.20 3.47
CA PHE A 38 -0.83 12.05 3.04
C PHE A 38 -0.32 13.44 2.71
N ALA A 39 0.46 14.01 3.60
CA ALA A 39 1.21 15.18 3.30
C ALA A 39 2.11 14.86 2.10
N GLU A 40 2.04 15.67 1.09
CA GLU A 40 2.73 15.54 -0.20
C GLU A 40 4.26 15.37 -0.06
N ASP A 41 4.82 15.70 1.12
CA ASP A 41 6.22 15.62 1.47
C ASP A 41 6.70 14.24 1.99
N GLN A 42 5.77 13.33 2.33
CA GLN A 42 6.10 11.97 2.81
C GLN A 42 6.13 10.92 1.70
N GLN A 43 5.81 11.30 0.48
CA GLN A 43 6.00 10.39 -0.63
C GLN A 43 7.48 10.36 -1.01
N PRO A 44 8.11 9.19 -1.10
CA PRO A 44 9.50 9.12 -1.50
C PRO A 44 9.64 9.89 -2.81
N LYS A 45 10.61 10.81 -2.87
CA LYS A 45 11.02 11.42 -4.14
C LYS A 45 11.54 10.28 -5.00
N ALA A 46 10.64 9.71 -5.77
CA ALA A 46 10.87 8.48 -6.47
C ALA A 46 11.78 8.71 -7.67
N THR A 47 13.06 8.81 -7.40
CA THR A 47 14.10 8.92 -8.43
C THR A 47 14.10 7.72 -9.36
N TYR A 48 13.66 6.56 -8.87
CA TYR A 48 13.53 5.30 -9.59
C TYR A 48 12.25 5.19 -10.45
N PHE A 49 11.27 6.05 -10.29
CA PHE A 49 10.06 6.01 -11.11
C PHE A 49 10.37 6.18 -12.60
N LYS A 50 9.89 5.25 -13.43
CA LYS A 50 9.90 5.36 -14.88
C LYS A 50 8.97 6.48 -15.33
N ILE A 51 7.75 6.53 -14.76
CA ILE A 51 6.79 7.59 -15.00
C ILE A 51 6.96 8.65 -13.89
N LYS A 52 7.49 9.81 -14.26
CA LYS A 52 7.83 10.92 -13.35
C LYS A 52 6.68 11.90 -13.13
N LYS A 53 5.75 11.98 -14.06
CA LYS A 53 4.65 12.92 -14.05
C LYS A 53 3.45 12.35 -14.81
N VAL A 54 2.28 12.43 -14.19
CA VAL A 54 1.00 12.01 -14.79
C VAL A 54 0.03 13.18 -14.72
N ASP A 55 -0.45 13.63 -15.86
CA ASP A 55 -1.56 14.59 -15.90
C ASP A 55 -2.88 13.83 -15.86
N VAL A 56 -3.57 13.96 -14.74
CA VAL A 56 -4.86 13.30 -14.53
C VAL A 56 -6.06 14.23 -14.78
N GLY A 57 -5.81 15.53 -14.99
CA GLY A 57 -6.87 16.53 -15.10
C GLY A 57 -7.70 16.70 -13.82
N ALA A 58 -8.49 17.77 -13.77
CA ALA A 58 -9.36 18.05 -12.61
C ALA A 58 -10.62 17.16 -12.58
N THR A 59 -11.07 16.72 -13.75
CA THR A 59 -12.29 15.90 -13.90
C THR A 59 -11.94 14.49 -14.41
N ILE A 60 -12.76 13.54 -14.05
CA ILE A 60 -12.62 12.16 -14.54
C ILE A 60 -13.06 12.11 -16.00
N ASN A 61 -12.26 11.45 -16.84
CA ASN A 61 -12.61 11.19 -18.23
C ASN A 61 -13.42 9.88 -18.32
N PRO A 62 -14.73 9.93 -18.61
CA PRO A 62 -15.58 8.74 -18.56
C PRO A 62 -15.23 7.71 -19.64
N THR A 63 -14.78 8.14 -20.82
CA THR A 63 -14.38 7.22 -21.90
C THR A 63 -13.10 6.47 -21.52
N MET A 64 -12.12 7.19 -20.94
CA MET A 64 -10.90 6.56 -20.47
C MET A 64 -11.16 5.63 -19.29
N ALA A 65 -12.03 6.01 -18.37
CA ALA A 65 -12.42 5.19 -17.23
C ALA A 65 -13.14 3.90 -17.68
N ALA A 66 -13.99 3.97 -18.70
CA ALA A 66 -14.64 2.79 -19.28
C ALA A 66 -13.61 1.83 -19.91
N ALA A 67 -12.67 2.33 -20.72
CA ALA A 67 -11.58 1.54 -21.27
C ALA A 67 -10.71 0.92 -20.16
N GLY A 68 -10.43 1.69 -19.11
CA GLY A 68 -9.67 1.20 -17.94
C GLY A 68 -10.40 0.10 -17.16
N LYS A 69 -11.73 0.17 -17.10
CA LYS A 69 -12.56 -0.89 -16.53
C LYS A 69 -12.38 -2.22 -17.27
N GLU A 70 -12.41 -2.20 -18.59
CA GLU A 70 -12.22 -3.41 -19.39
C GLU A 70 -10.84 -4.05 -19.13
N VAL A 71 -9.77 -3.25 -19.11
CA VAL A 71 -8.42 -3.72 -18.79
C VAL A 71 -8.36 -4.26 -17.36
N PHE A 72 -8.97 -3.55 -16.40
CA PHE A 72 -8.99 -3.97 -15.00
C PHE A 72 -9.72 -5.30 -14.82
N GLU A 73 -10.88 -5.47 -15.44
CA GLU A 73 -11.65 -6.72 -15.39
C GLU A 73 -10.89 -7.89 -15.94
N LEU A 74 -10.16 -7.68 -17.05
CA LEU A 74 -9.40 -8.73 -17.72
C LEU A 74 -8.10 -9.10 -16.99
N LYS A 75 -7.36 -8.10 -16.47
CA LYS A 75 -5.97 -8.29 -16.04
C LYS A 75 -5.76 -8.15 -14.51
N CYS A 76 -6.70 -7.55 -13.76
CA CYS A 76 -6.47 -7.19 -12.37
C CYS A 76 -7.39 -7.92 -11.38
N THR A 77 -8.64 -8.24 -11.77
CA THR A 77 -9.67 -8.77 -10.87
C THR A 77 -9.35 -10.15 -10.30
N ALA A 78 -8.48 -10.90 -10.97
CA ALA A 78 -8.01 -12.20 -10.48
C ALA A 78 -7.29 -12.07 -9.11
N CYS A 79 -6.65 -10.90 -8.85
CA CYS A 79 -5.87 -10.68 -7.64
C CYS A 79 -6.38 -9.51 -6.80
N HIS A 80 -7.08 -8.53 -7.38
CA HIS A 80 -7.53 -7.33 -6.68
C HIS A 80 -9.06 -7.22 -6.63
N LYS A 81 -9.56 -6.78 -5.47
CA LYS A 81 -10.93 -6.32 -5.26
C LYS A 81 -10.91 -4.86 -4.83
N PHE A 82 -12.04 -4.18 -4.90
CA PHE A 82 -12.13 -2.80 -4.45
C PHE A 82 -12.27 -2.70 -2.93
N ASP A 83 -13.14 -3.49 -2.34
CA ASP A 83 -13.60 -3.30 -0.96
C ASP A 83 -12.97 -4.27 0.04
N GLU A 84 -12.26 -5.28 -0.45
CA GLU A 84 -11.69 -6.32 0.40
C GLU A 84 -10.28 -6.71 -0.01
N ARG A 85 -9.52 -7.21 0.97
CA ARG A 85 -8.27 -7.91 0.73
C ARG A 85 -8.58 -9.25 0.05
N TYR A 86 -7.88 -9.54 -1.02
CA TYR A 86 -7.96 -10.83 -1.72
C TYR A 86 -6.56 -11.42 -1.88
N VAL A 87 -6.09 -11.73 -3.08
CA VAL A 87 -4.68 -12.10 -3.32
C VAL A 87 -3.77 -10.89 -3.11
N GLY A 88 -4.21 -9.72 -3.55
CA GLY A 88 -3.57 -8.43 -3.34
C GLY A 88 -4.38 -7.50 -2.42
N PRO A 89 -3.89 -6.28 -2.18
CA PRO A 89 -4.59 -5.26 -1.41
C PRO A 89 -5.86 -4.78 -2.09
N ALA A 90 -6.83 -4.32 -1.28
CA ALA A 90 -8.02 -3.63 -1.75
C ALA A 90 -7.67 -2.31 -2.44
N LEU A 91 -8.29 -2.02 -3.59
CA LEU A 91 -7.97 -0.87 -4.44
C LEU A 91 -9.01 0.27 -4.41
N GLY A 92 -10.14 0.13 -3.72
CA GLY A 92 -11.24 1.07 -3.77
C GLY A 92 -10.87 2.53 -3.47
N LYS A 93 -9.92 2.74 -2.56
CA LYS A 93 -9.42 4.07 -2.20
C LYS A 93 -7.93 4.26 -2.47
N VAL A 94 -7.39 3.54 -3.42
CA VAL A 94 -5.95 3.60 -3.71
C VAL A 94 -5.52 4.97 -4.20
N THR A 95 -6.35 5.67 -4.97
CA THR A 95 -6.07 7.01 -5.50
C THR A 95 -6.16 8.13 -4.45
N GLU A 96 -6.71 7.84 -3.28
CA GLU A 96 -6.68 8.74 -2.13
C GLU A 96 -5.40 8.55 -1.30
N ARG A 97 -4.75 7.39 -1.42
CA ARG A 97 -3.57 6.99 -0.63
C ARG A 97 -2.26 7.04 -1.39
N ARG A 98 -2.32 7.07 -2.71
CA ARG A 98 -1.12 7.01 -3.59
C ARG A 98 -1.24 7.99 -4.72
N THR A 99 -0.12 8.57 -5.13
CA THR A 99 -0.10 9.46 -6.30
C THR A 99 -0.36 8.70 -7.59
N PRO A 100 -0.82 9.41 -8.64
CA PRO A 100 -0.95 8.86 -9.98
C PRO A 100 0.33 8.21 -10.48
N GLU A 101 1.49 8.83 -10.24
CA GLU A 101 2.81 8.31 -10.63
C GLU A 101 3.12 6.99 -9.93
N TYR A 102 2.86 6.90 -8.62
CA TYR A 102 3.05 5.65 -7.87
C TYR A 102 2.21 4.52 -8.45
N ILE A 103 0.93 4.77 -8.70
CA ILE A 103 0.00 3.76 -9.26
C ILE A 103 0.45 3.32 -10.65
N MET A 104 0.82 4.27 -11.52
CA MET A 104 1.33 3.96 -12.85
C MET A 104 2.59 3.10 -12.81
N ASN A 105 3.55 3.44 -11.95
CA ASN A 105 4.77 2.65 -11.82
C ASN A 105 4.53 1.27 -11.21
N MET A 106 3.59 1.14 -10.27
CA MET A 106 3.18 -0.17 -9.75
C MET A 106 2.61 -1.08 -10.82
N ILE A 107 1.86 -0.53 -11.79
CA ILE A 107 1.29 -1.30 -12.89
C ILE A 107 2.35 -1.65 -13.94
N LEU A 108 3.22 -0.69 -14.29
CA LEU A 108 4.13 -0.78 -15.43
C LEU A 108 5.49 -1.40 -15.08
N ASP A 109 5.96 -1.22 -13.84
CA ASP A 109 7.31 -1.61 -13.43
C ASP A 109 7.35 -2.06 -11.96
N THR A 110 6.58 -3.08 -11.64
CA THR A 110 6.47 -3.63 -10.28
C THR A 110 7.82 -4.08 -9.72
N GLU A 111 8.73 -4.58 -10.58
CA GLU A 111 10.07 -5.03 -10.16
C GLU A 111 10.86 -3.89 -9.53
N THR A 112 11.02 -2.80 -10.27
CA THR A 112 11.71 -1.61 -9.77
C THR A 112 11.05 -1.07 -8.50
N MET A 113 9.73 -1.12 -8.41
CA MET A 113 9.01 -0.71 -7.22
C MET A 113 9.31 -1.62 -6.02
N ILE A 114 9.36 -2.95 -6.20
CA ILE A 114 9.71 -3.90 -5.14
C ILE A 114 11.14 -3.68 -4.66
N GLU A 115 12.06 -3.39 -5.55
CA GLU A 115 13.48 -3.20 -5.19
C GLU A 115 13.73 -1.89 -4.42
N ASN A 116 12.98 -0.84 -4.72
CA ASN A 116 13.32 0.51 -4.28
C ASN A 116 12.31 1.15 -3.32
N ASP A 117 11.07 0.66 -3.25
CA ASP A 117 10.02 1.26 -2.41
C ASP A 117 9.76 0.41 -1.15
N ASP A 118 9.97 1.01 0.02
CA ASP A 118 9.82 0.29 1.29
C ASP A 118 8.36 -0.08 1.59
N THR A 119 7.39 0.71 1.10
CA THR A 119 5.98 0.34 1.21
C THR A 119 5.67 -0.90 0.39
N VAL A 120 6.23 -1.00 -0.82
CA VAL A 120 6.03 -2.17 -1.68
C VAL A 120 6.71 -3.40 -1.08
N LYS A 121 7.88 -3.25 -0.46
CA LYS A 121 8.53 -4.33 0.30
C LYS A 121 7.66 -4.82 1.47
N CYS A 122 7.05 -3.89 2.22
CA CYS A 122 6.10 -4.26 3.29
C CYS A 122 4.87 -4.98 2.73
N LEU A 123 4.30 -4.52 1.62
CA LEU A 123 3.19 -5.20 0.96
C LEU A 123 3.59 -6.62 0.50
N LEU A 124 4.78 -6.79 -0.07
CA LEU A 124 5.29 -8.10 -0.46
C LEU A 124 5.39 -9.05 0.74
N GLN A 125 5.86 -8.56 1.89
CA GLN A 125 5.92 -9.34 3.13
C GLN A 125 4.53 -9.68 3.67
N GLU A 126 3.60 -8.73 3.60
CA GLU A 126 2.23 -8.91 4.10
C GLU A 126 1.42 -9.88 3.26
N PHE A 127 1.52 -9.78 1.96
CA PHE A 127 0.71 -10.60 1.03
C PHE A 127 1.41 -11.90 0.62
N MET A 128 2.73 -12.02 0.86
CA MET A 128 3.55 -13.17 0.46
C MET A 128 3.41 -13.49 -1.04
N MET A 129 3.00 -12.51 -1.82
CA MET A 129 2.71 -12.61 -3.24
C MET A 129 3.23 -11.37 -3.95
N LYS A 130 4.07 -11.59 -4.95
CA LYS A 130 4.55 -10.54 -5.84
C LYS A 130 3.48 -10.27 -6.91
N MET A 131 3.17 -9.01 -7.14
CA MET A 131 2.34 -8.62 -8.28
C MET A 131 3.09 -8.93 -9.59
N PRO A 132 2.59 -9.84 -10.44
CA PRO A 132 3.25 -10.14 -11.70
C PRO A 132 3.04 -9.03 -12.72
N ASN A 133 3.96 -8.91 -13.67
CA ASN A 133 3.80 -8.00 -14.80
C ASN A 133 2.61 -8.46 -15.66
N GLN A 134 1.64 -7.57 -15.85
CA GLN A 134 0.40 -7.84 -16.58
C GLN A 134 0.51 -7.51 -18.08
N SER A 135 1.70 -7.14 -18.57
CA SER A 135 1.89 -6.72 -19.97
C SER A 135 0.90 -5.62 -20.38
N VAL A 136 0.75 -4.64 -19.50
CA VAL A 136 -0.09 -3.45 -19.71
C VAL A 136 0.80 -2.37 -20.29
N ASP A 137 0.37 -1.69 -21.34
CA ASP A 137 1.07 -0.53 -21.87
C ASP A 137 0.74 0.74 -21.07
N GLU A 138 1.45 1.84 -21.35
CA GLU A 138 1.28 3.10 -20.61
C GLU A 138 -0.13 3.69 -20.79
N LYS A 139 -0.72 3.56 -21.97
CA LYS A 139 -2.08 4.04 -22.26
C LYS A 139 -3.13 3.21 -21.52
N GLU A 140 -2.98 1.90 -21.52
CA GLU A 140 -3.82 1.00 -20.74
C GLU A 140 -3.71 1.28 -19.25
N ALA A 141 -2.47 1.40 -18.73
CA ALA A 141 -2.23 1.74 -17.32
C ALA A 141 -2.85 3.09 -16.93
N ARG A 142 -2.75 4.10 -17.81
CA ARG A 142 -3.39 5.40 -17.61
C ARG A 142 -4.92 5.28 -17.59
N SER A 143 -5.48 4.40 -18.41
CA SER A 143 -6.92 4.12 -18.42
C SER A 143 -7.37 3.41 -17.13
N VAL A 144 -6.59 2.43 -16.67
CA VAL A 144 -6.83 1.77 -15.36
C VAL A 144 -6.79 2.78 -14.21
N LEU A 145 -5.81 3.68 -14.18
CA LEU A 145 -5.74 4.75 -13.20
C LEU A 145 -7.02 5.60 -13.20
N GLU A 146 -7.56 5.93 -14.38
CA GLU A 146 -8.79 6.71 -14.48
C GLU A 146 -10.00 5.93 -13.96
N HIS A 147 -10.08 4.64 -14.22
CA HIS A 147 -11.10 3.76 -13.63
C HIS A 147 -11.01 3.71 -12.10
N LEU A 148 -9.81 3.60 -11.54
CA LEU A 148 -9.60 3.64 -10.09
C LEU A 148 -10.03 4.98 -9.48
N ARG A 149 -9.76 6.10 -10.16
CA ARG A 149 -10.23 7.44 -9.77
C ARG A 149 -11.75 7.53 -9.78
N GLN A 150 -12.39 7.00 -10.83
CA GLN A 150 -13.85 6.96 -10.93
C GLN A 150 -14.46 6.14 -9.79
N HIS A 151 -13.90 4.95 -9.52
CA HIS A 151 -14.38 4.11 -8.44
C HIS A 151 -14.23 4.79 -7.07
N ALA A 152 -13.09 5.41 -6.78
CA ALA A 152 -12.89 6.13 -5.53
C ALA A 152 -13.90 7.28 -5.34
N ALA A 153 -14.28 7.97 -6.43
CA ALA A 153 -15.21 9.09 -6.39
C ALA A 153 -16.68 8.66 -6.27
N THR A 154 -17.05 7.48 -6.78
CA THR A 154 -18.48 7.08 -6.92
C THR A 154 -18.84 5.85 -6.08
N GLY A 155 -17.88 5.10 -5.59
CA GLY A 155 -18.09 3.81 -4.94
C GLY A 155 -18.59 2.71 -5.89
N LYS A 156 -18.42 2.89 -7.21
CA LYS A 156 -18.95 1.98 -8.25
C LYS A 156 -17.89 1.67 -9.30
#